data_07c78bd405fc8683423ca294b16cb50a
#
_entry.id   07c78bd405fc8683423ca294b16cb50a
#
_cell.length_a   1.000
_cell.length_b   1.000
_cell.length_c   1.000
_cell.angle_alpha   90.00
_cell.angle_beta   90.00
_cell.angle_gamma   90.00
#
_symmetry.space_group_name_H-M   'P 1'
#
loop_
_entity.id
_entity.type
_entity.pdbx_description
1 polymer ?
#
loop_
_entity_poly.entity_id
_entity_poly.type
_entity_poly.pdbx_seq_one_letter_code
_entity_poly.pdbx_strand_id
1 'polypeptide(L)'
;MTESVKFDKMAANYDAARGGEGRGHMTAATISTHLAPGSVLEVGVGTAVVAAGLAALGHTVRGVDVSQPMLDVAATRFGGELLIGDGMALPFEDGSQDNVVYVHALHLMPDMTAALAEAARVLRPGGRVVVRHGDPVAEADDLVLILRQVQAMQPARPDEPEAVRTAAEKAGLRVLRQALEPEYESGMDPDTFIALITNRQVPFLQKLDPARAAEVVAPILEQLHALPEPRRVRRQAWSCWLTAAEKPV
;
A
#
# COMPACT_ATOMS: atom_id res chain seq x y z
N MET A 1 20.23 9.03 0.47
CA MET A 1 19.72 7.98 -0.46
C MET A 1 18.22 8.15 -0.51
N THR A 2 17.70 8.48 -1.65
CA THR A 2 16.26 8.62 -1.89
C THR A 2 15.55 7.28 -1.68
N GLU A 3 14.26 7.27 -1.31
CA GLU A 3 13.52 6.02 -1.05
C GLU A 3 13.46 5.10 -2.28
N SER A 4 13.47 5.65 -3.50
CA SER A 4 13.56 4.87 -4.75
C SER A 4 14.70 3.85 -4.77
N VAL A 5 15.88 4.20 -4.28
CA VAL A 5 17.06 3.29 -4.23
C VAL A 5 16.83 2.05 -3.36
N LYS A 6 15.90 2.12 -2.37
CA LYS A 6 15.55 0.95 -1.54
C LYS A 6 14.67 -0.03 -2.32
N PHE A 7 13.70 0.48 -3.07
CA PHE A 7 12.79 -0.33 -3.88
C PHE A 7 13.53 -1.04 -5.01
N ASP A 8 14.50 -0.37 -5.66
CA ASP A 8 15.34 -0.97 -6.70
C ASP A 8 16.01 -2.27 -6.25
N LYS A 9 16.49 -2.31 -4.99
CA LYS A 9 17.15 -3.51 -4.41
C LYS A 9 16.18 -4.61 -3.99
N MET A 10 14.91 -4.28 -3.82
CA MET A 10 13.89 -5.20 -3.30
C MET A 10 12.97 -5.75 -4.39
N ALA A 11 13.02 -5.22 -5.61
CA ALA A 11 12.05 -5.49 -6.67
C ALA A 11 11.82 -7.01 -6.90
N ALA A 12 12.88 -7.79 -6.98
CA ALA A 12 12.79 -9.24 -7.24
C ALA A 12 12.07 -10.06 -6.17
N ASN A 13 12.05 -9.58 -4.90
CA ASN A 13 11.45 -10.29 -3.76
C ASN A 13 10.31 -9.51 -3.11
N TYR A 14 9.89 -8.41 -3.71
CA TYR A 14 8.94 -7.46 -3.13
C TYR A 14 7.60 -8.11 -2.82
N ASP A 15 7.06 -8.87 -3.76
CA ASP A 15 5.74 -9.47 -3.66
C ASP A 15 5.67 -10.60 -2.63
N ALA A 16 6.70 -11.44 -2.56
CA ALA A 16 6.74 -12.56 -1.61
C ALA A 16 6.61 -12.08 -0.16
N ALA A 17 7.14 -10.90 0.16
CA ALA A 17 7.06 -10.31 1.48
C ALA A 17 5.74 -9.57 1.77
N ARG A 18 4.86 -9.40 0.77
CA ARG A 18 3.68 -8.51 0.84
C ARG A 18 2.37 -9.15 0.37
N GLY A 19 2.26 -10.47 0.41
CA GLY A 19 1.01 -11.18 0.10
C GLY A 19 0.76 -11.48 -1.38
N GLY A 20 1.70 -11.13 -2.25
CA GLY A 20 1.73 -11.55 -3.66
C GLY A 20 0.48 -11.21 -4.47
N GLU A 21 0.20 -12.06 -5.47
CA GLU A 21 -0.92 -11.86 -6.41
C GLU A 21 -2.29 -11.91 -5.73
N GLY A 22 -2.46 -12.75 -4.70
CA GLY A 22 -3.73 -12.85 -3.98
C GLY A 22 -4.17 -11.52 -3.35
N ARG A 23 -3.22 -10.79 -2.72
CA ARG A 23 -3.48 -9.45 -2.20
C ARG A 23 -3.79 -8.48 -3.35
N GLY A 24 -3.03 -8.56 -4.45
CA GLY A 24 -3.27 -7.71 -5.63
C GLY A 24 -4.69 -7.84 -6.16
N HIS A 25 -5.21 -9.06 -6.31
CA HIS A 25 -6.57 -9.32 -6.77
C HIS A 25 -7.64 -8.81 -5.80
N MET A 26 -7.50 -9.05 -4.49
CA MET A 26 -8.46 -8.52 -3.49
C MET A 26 -8.48 -7.00 -3.48
N THR A 27 -7.31 -6.36 -3.49
CA THR A 27 -7.18 -4.92 -3.54
C THR A 27 -7.80 -4.34 -4.82
N ALA A 28 -7.54 -4.95 -5.98
CA ALA A 28 -8.13 -4.56 -7.26
C ALA A 28 -9.67 -4.66 -7.25
N ALA A 29 -10.22 -5.76 -6.72
CA ALA A 29 -11.66 -5.94 -6.60
C ALA A 29 -12.31 -4.84 -5.74
N THR A 30 -11.70 -4.50 -4.60
CA THR A 30 -12.17 -3.42 -3.73
C THR A 30 -12.10 -2.07 -4.45
N ILE A 31 -10.96 -1.72 -5.04
CA ILE A 31 -10.75 -0.45 -5.75
C ILE A 31 -11.74 -0.30 -6.90
N SER A 32 -11.96 -1.37 -7.69
CA SER A 32 -12.87 -1.38 -8.85
C SER A 32 -14.27 -0.86 -8.53
N THR A 33 -14.77 -1.12 -7.31
CA THR A 33 -16.12 -0.66 -6.89
C THR A 33 -16.21 0.86 -6.68
N HIS A 34 -15.07 1.55 -6.59
CA HIS A 34 -14.99 2.99 -6.32
C HIS A 34 -14.59 3.82 -7.55
N LEU A 35 -14.23 3.17 -8.65
CA LEU A 35 -13.84 3.85 -9.89
C LEU A 35 -15.02 4.47 -10.61
N ALA A 36 -14.78 5.55 -11.32
CA ALA A 36 -15.68 6.05 -12.38
C ALA A 36 -15.53 5.18 -13.63
N PRO A 37 -16.54 5.16 -14.53
CA PRO A 37 -16.36 4.50 -15.84
C PRO A 37 -15.16 5.07 -16.59
N GLY A 38 -14.34 4.19 -17.20
CA GLY A 38 -13.20 4.60 -18.03
C GLY A 38 -11.88 3.92 -17.66
N SER A 39 -10.80 4.53 -18.08
CA SER A 39 -9.43 4.07 -17.88
C SER A 39 -8.93 4.31 -16.46
N VAL A 40 -7.88 3.59 -16.07
CA VAL A 40 -7.25 3.69 -14.76
C VAL A 40 -5.76 3.96 -14.92
N LEU A 41 -5.26 4.97 -14.24
CA LEU A 41 -3.83 5.23 -14.07
C LEU A 41 -3.42 4.84 -12.64
N GLU A 42 -2.59 3.82 -12.47
CA GLU A 42 -1.99 3.49 -11.17
C GLU A 42 -0.64 4.21 -11.03
N VAL A 43 -0.51 5.05 -9.99
CA VAL A 43 0.70 5.83 -9.69
C VAL A 43 1.44 5.18 -8.53
N GLY A 44 2.74 4.91 -8.72
CA GLY A 44 3.52 4.04 -7.86
C GLY A 44 3.13 2.58 -8.07
N VAL A 45 3.03 2.18 -9.36
CA VAL A 45 2.53 0.85 -9.76
C VAL A 45 3.39 -0.31 -9.26
N GLY A 46 4.65 -0.04 -8.90
CA GLY A 46 5.58 -1.04 -8.39
C GLY A 46 5.71 -2.24 -9.32
N THR A 47 5.46 -3.44 -8.81
CA THR A 47 5.47 -4.70 -9.55
C THR A 47 4.16 -5.01 -10.29
N ALA A 48 3.22 -4.06 -10.33
CA ALA A 48 1.94 -4.11 -11.04
C ALA A 48 0.98 -5.24 -10.59
N VAL A 49 1.04 -5.72 -9.34
CA VAL A 49 0.10 -6.76 -8.87
C VAL A 49 -1.35 -6.27 -8.85
N VAL A 50 -1.59 -4.99 -8.54
CA VAL A 50 -2.93 -4.41 -8.52
C VAL A 50 -3.37 -4.01 -9.93
N ALA A 51 -2.48 -3.41 -10.74
CA ALA A 51 -2.75 -3.12 -12.15
C ALA A 51 -3.17 -4.38 -12.92
N ALA A 52 -2.46 -5.50 -12.72
CA ALA A 52 -2.81 -6.79 -13.32
C ALA A 52 -4.19 -7.28 -12.83
N GLY A 53 -4.48 -7.14 -11.54
CA GLY A 53 -5.78 -7.47 -10.97
C GLY A 53 -6.92 -6.62 -11.56
N LEU A 54 -6.72 -5.31 -11.70
CA LEU A 54 -7.69 -4.42 -12.35
C LEU A 54 -7.89 -4.74 -13.83
N ALA A 55 -6.81 -5.07 -14.56
CA ALA A 55 -6.89 -5.51 -15.96
C ALA A 55 -7.66 -6.82 -16.09
N ALA A 56 -7.47 -7.78 -15.18
CA ALA A 56 -8.23 -9.03 -15.15
C ALA A 56 -9.73 -8.82 -14.88
N LEU A 57 -10.11 -7.70 -14.22
CA LEU A 57 -11.49 -7.26 -14.05
C LEU A 57 -12.05 -6.49 -15.26
N GLY A 58 -11.28 -6.35 -16.33
CA GLY A 58 -11.71 -5.70 -17.58
C GLY A 58 -11.42 -4.20 -17.66
N HIS A 59 -10.66 -3.63 -16.72
CA HIS A 59 -10.27 -2.23 -16.80
C HIS A 59 -9.11 -2.04 -17.80
N THR A 60 -9.10 -0.92 -18.51
CA THR A 60 -7.93 -0.45 -19.26
C THR A 60 -7.00 0.28 -18.28
N VAL A 61 -5.84 -0.30 -17.97
CA VAL A 61 -4.94 0.19 -16.93
C VAL A 61 -3.61 0.62 -17.53
N ARG A 62 -3.04 1.71 -17.00
CA ARG A 62 -1.67 2.18 -17.20
C ARG A 62 -0.99 2.29 -15.84
N GLY A 63 0.34 2.14 -15.83
CA GLY A 63 1.15 2.25 -14.61
C GLY A 63 2.26 3.26 -14.76
N VAL A 64 2.50 4.04 -13.69
CA VAL A 64 3.65 4.95 -13.58
C VAL A 64 4.42 4.59 -12.30
N ASP A 65 5.75 4.51 -12.41
CA ASP A 65 6.65 4.37 -11.26
C ASP A 65 7.98 5.09 -11.52
N VAL A 66 8.67 5.49 -10.45
CA VAL A 66 10.01 6.11 -10.55
C VAL A 66 11.12 5.07 -10.65
N SER A 67 10.85 3.82 -10.35
CA SER A 67 11.80 2.71 -10.27
C SER A 67 11.75 1.84 -11.52
N GLN A 68 12.77 1.94 -12.37
CA GLN A 68 12.88 1.06 -13.54
C GLN A 68 12.94 -0.43 -13.14
N PRO A 69 13.68 -0.87 -12.10
CA PRO A 69 13.67 -2.27 -11.67
C PRO A 69 12.28 -2.78 -11.26
N MET A 70 11.41 -1.92 -10.68
CA MET A 70 10.03 -2.28 -10.40
C MET A 70 9.23 -2.48 -11.68
N LEU A 71 9.38 -1.57 -12.65
CA LEU A 71 8.71 -1.67 -13.95
C LEU A 71 9.17 -2.90 -14.74
N ASP A 72 10.44 -3.29 -14.64
CA ASP A 72 10.97 -4.51 -15.27
C ASP A 72 10.27 -5.76 -14.72
N VAL A 73 10.04 -5.83 -13.41
CA VAL A 73 9.23 -6.91 -12.79
C VAL A 73 7.77 -6.80 -13.23
N ALA A 74 7.19 -5.60 -13.20
CA ALA A 74 5.81 -5.36 -13.64
C ALA A 74 5.54 -5.86 -15.05
N ALA A 75 6.46 -5.62 -15.99
CA ALA A 75 6.35 -6.05 -17.39
C ALA A 75 6.28 -7.57 -17.56
N THR A 76 6.69 -8.37 -16.57
CA THR A 76 6.59 -9.84 -16.64
C THR A 76 5.18 -10.38 -16.44
N ARG A 77 4.28 -9.58 -15.84
CA ARG A 77 2.90 -9.98 -15.49
C ARG A 77 1.82 -9.07 -16.04
N PHE A 78 2.17 -7.85 -16.38
CA PHE A 78 1.20 -6.85 -16.82
C PHE A 78 1.48 -6.42 -18.26
N GLY A 79 0.49 -6.63 -19.14
CA GLY A 79 0.61 -6.31 -20.57
C GLY A 79 0.15 -4.90 -20.94
N GLY A 80 -0.24 -4.07 -19.97
CA GLY A 80 -0.62 -2.67 -20.20
C GLY A 80 0.60 -1.75 -20.29
N GLU A 81 0.34 -0.47 -20.54
CA GLU A 81 1.38 0.55 -20.68
C GLU A 81 2.02 0.85 -19.31
N LEU A 82 3.34 0.79 -19.27
CA LEU A 82 4.17 1.12 -18.10
C LEU A 82 5.10 2.28 -18.45
N LEU A 83 5.11 3.32 -17.62
CA LEU A 83 5.88 4.53 -17.85
C LEU A 83 6.74 4.83 -16.62
N ILE A 84 7.99 5.24 -16.87
CA ILE A 84 8.79 5.85 -15.82
C ILE A 84 8.33 7.29 -15.60
N GLY A 85 8.10 7.69 -14.35
CA GLY A 85 7.62 9.04 -14.04
C GLY A 85 7.49 9.32 -12.56
N ASP A 86 7.47 10.62 -12.23
CA ASP A 86 7.24 11.11 -10.86
C ASP A 86 5.74 11.34 -10.63
N GLY A 87 5.20 10.80 -9.54
CA GLY A 87 3.79 11.00 -9.17
C GLY A 87 3.42 12.46 -8.83
N MET A 88 4.43 13.32 -8.61
CA MET A 88 4.23 14.76 -8.43
C MET A 88 4.42 15.58 -9.73
N ALA A 89 4.74 14.92 -10.85
CA ALA A 89 4.88 15.51 -12.17
C ALA A 89 4.51 14.47 -13.25
N LEU A 90 3.23 14.10 -13.29
CA LEU A 90 2.73 13.03 -14.15
C LEU A 90 2.87 13.38 -15.65
N PRO A 91 3.38 12.45 -16.48
CA PRO A 91 3.62 12.69 -17.89
C PRO A 91 2.33 12.60 -18.73
N PHE A 92 1.26 13.24 -18.28
CA PHE A 92 -0.06 13.23 -18.91
C PHE A 92 -0.61 14.64 -19.02
N GLU A 93 -1.42 14.89 -20.06
CA GLU A 93 -2.12 16.16 -20.27
C GLU A 93 -3.21 16.38 -19.22
N ASP A 94 -3.60 17.64 -19.02
CA ASP A 94 -4.71 18.02 -18.16
C ASP A 94 -6.01 17.36 -18.64
N GLY A 95 -6.77 16.79 -17.70
CA GLY A 95 -8.06 16.19 -18.00
C GLY A 95 -8.02 14.99 -18.94
N SER A 96 -6.90 14.26 -18.99
CA SER A 96 -6.72 13.10 -19.89
C SER A 96 -7.08 11.76 -19.24
N GLN A 97 -7.24 11.70 -17.91
CA GLN A 97 -7.46 10.45 -17.17
C GLN A 97 -8.88 10.38 -16.58
N ASP A 98 -9.48 9.19 -16.55
CA ASP A 98 -10.78 8.96 -15.92
C ASP A 98 -10.63 8.63 -14.43
N ASN A 99 -9.61 7.84 -14.08
CA ASN A 99 -9.30 7.47 -12.71
C ASN A 99 -7.80 7.49 -12.45
N VAL A 100 -7.40 7.91 -11.24
CA VAL A 100 -6.04 7.78 -10.71
C VAL A 100 -6.09 6.97 -9.43
N VAL A 101 -5.19 6.00 -9.31
CA VAL A 101 -5.13 5.08 -8.16
C VAL A 101 -3.76 5.13 -7.52
N TYR A 102 -3.72 5.19 -6.19
CA TYR A 102 -2.53 5.03 -5.37
C TYR A 102 -2.71 3.84 -4.43
N VAL A 103 -1.83 2.85 -4.49
CA VAL A 103 -1.89 1.69 -3.58
C VAL A 103 -0.61 1.65 -2.75
N HIS A 104 -0.71 2.04 -1.49
CA HIS A 104 0.43 2.14 -0.58
C HIS A 104 1.64 2.90 -1.16
N ALA A 105 1.37 3.85 -2.03
CA ALA A 105 2.39 4.65 -2.73
C ALA A 105 2.44 6.10 -2.24
N LEU A 106 1.30 6.67 -1.87
CA LEU A 106 1.19 8.11 -1.57
C LEU A 106 2.08 8.56 -0.41
N HIS A 107 2.27 7.72 0.62
CA HIS A 107 3.15 8.01 1.77
C HIS A 107 4.65 8.05 1.43
N LEU A 108 5.03 7.57 0.23
CA LEU A 108 6.41 7.58 -0.25
C LEU A 108 6.75 8.88 -0.97
N MET A 109 5.74 9.70 -1.29
CA MET A 109 5.92 10.96 -1.99
C MET A 109 6.30 12.07 -1.00
N PRO A 110 7.29 12.91 -1.33
CA PRO A 110 7.73 14.00 -0.47
C PRO A 110 6.61 14.99 -0.10
N ASP A 111 5.68 15.24 -1.02
CA ASP A 111 4.52 16.09 -0.81
C ASP A 111 3.24 15.41 -1.33
N MET A 112 2.47 14.89 -0.40
CA MET A 112 1.20 14.21 -0.68
C MET A 112 0.16 15.16 -1.30
N THR A 113 0.16 16.44 -0.90
CA THR A 113 -0.77 17.43 -1.47
C THR A 113 -0.41 17.73 -2.91
N ALA A 114 0.88 17.88 -3.23
CA ALA A 114 1.34 18.07 -4.60
C ALA A 114 1.02 16.85 -5.48
N ALA A 115 1.21 15.63 -4.99
CA ALA A 115 0.85 14.42 -5.71
C ALA A 115 -0.66 14.34 -6.01
N LEU A 116 -1.51 14.68 -5.04
CA LEU A 116 -2.97 14.71 -5.25
C LEU A 116 -3.41 15.87 -6.14
N ALA A 117 -2.70 17.00 -6.13
CA ALA A 117 -2.95 18.10 -7.07
C ALA A 117 -2.60 17.70 -8.51
N GLU A 118 -1.51 16.96 -8.73
CA GLU A 118 -1.18 16.37 -10.03
C GLU A 118 -2.24 15.35 -10.48
N ALA A 119 -2.71 14.48 -9.58
CA ALA A 119 -3.83 13.60 -9.87
C ALA A 119 -5.07 14.39 -10.29
N ALA A 120 -5.42 15.46 -9.56
CA ALA A 120 -6.54 16.34 -9.89
C ALA A 120 -6.35 17.05 -11.24
N ARG A 121 -5.10 17.46 -11.59
CA ARG A 121 -4.79 18.08 -12.88
C ARG A 121 -5.10 17.13 -14.04
N VAL A 122 -4.58 15.90 -13.98
CA VAL A 122 -4.74 14.92 -15.07
C VAL A 122 -6.14 14.31 -15.14
N LEU A 123 -6.93 14.34 -14.07
CA LEU A 123 -8.30 13.87 -14.08
C LEU A 123 -9.23 14.77 -14.90
N ARG A 124 -10.17 14.14 -15.60
CA ARG A 124 -11.34 14.83 -16.16
C ARG A 124 -12.28 15.31 -15.07
N PRO A 125 -13.12 16.33 -15.33
CA PRO A 125 -14.26 16.61 -14.46
C PRO A 125 -15.11 15.34 -14.25
N GLY A 126 -15.47 15.03 -13.01
CA GLY A 126 -16.14 13.78 -12.62
C GLY A 126 -15.22 12.54 -12.53
N GLY A 127 -13.96 12.67 -12.86
CA GLY A 127 -12.95 11.62 -12.68
C GLY A 127 -12.61 11.41 -11.21
N ARG A 128 -12.08 10.23 -10.85
CA ARG A 128 -11.86 9.83 -9.45
C ARG A 128 -10.42 9.53 -9.11
N VAL A 129 -10.04 9.90 -7.89
CA VAL A 129 -8.84 9.39 -7.21
C VAL A 129 -9.27 8.34 -6.20
N VAL A 130 -8.61 7.18 -6.20
CA VAL A 130 -8.79 6.15 -5.17
C VAL A 130 -7.44 5.86 -4.53
N VAL A 131 -7.35 6.02 -3.22
CA VAL A 131 -6.13 5.85 -2.45
C VAL A 131 -6.29 4.72 -1.43
N ARG A 132 -5.44 3.69 -1.51
CA ARG A 132 -5.24 2.70 -0.43
C ARG A 132 -4.07 3.15 0.41
N HIS A 133 -4.28 3.32 1.72
CA HIS A 133 -3.32 3.97 2.60
C HIS A 133 -3.42 3.51 4.04
N GLY A 134 -2.51 4.02 4.87
CA GLY A 134 -2.44 3.69 6.29
C GLY A 134 -1.88 2.29 6.56
N ASP A 135 -1.80 1.94 7.83
CA ASP A 135 -1.39 0.61 8.26
C ASP A 135 -2.57 -0.37 8.21
N PRO A 136 -2.32 -1.65 7.85
CA PRO A 136 -3.35 -2.67 7.89
C PRO A 136 -3.90 -2.87 9.30
N VAL A 137 -5.22 -3.04 9.40
CA VAL A 137 -5.96 -3.31 10.64
C VAL A 137 -6.68 -4.64 10.51
N ALA A 138 -6.56 -5.50 11.53
CA ALA A 138 -7.33 -6.73 11.64
C ALA A 138 -8.17 -6.73 12.92
N GLU A 139 -9.18 -7.60 12.97
CA GLU A 139 -9.87 -7.87 14.24
C GLU A 139 -8.88 -8.38 15.29
N ALA A 140 -9.08 -7.94 16.53
CA ALA A 140 -8.18 -8.27 17.62
C ALA A 140 -8.35 -9.72 18.06
N ASP A 141 -7.33 -10.53 17.84
CA ASP A 141 -7.10 -11.80 18.55
C ASP A 141 -5.84 -11.68 19.44
N ASP A 142 -5.48 -12.78 20.09
CA ASP A 142 -4.32 -12.83 21.00
C ASP A 142 -3.00 -12.46 20.29
N LEU A 143 -2.80 -12.87 19.03
CA LEU A 143 -1.62 -12.57 18.24
C LEU A 143 -1.66 -11.14 17.67
N VAL A 144 -2.81 -10.69 17.15
CA VAL A 144 -2.99 -9.33 16.60
C VAL A 144 -2.71 -8.26 17.65
N LEU A 145 -3.10 -8.49 18.93
CA LEU A 145 -2.80 -7.56 20.01
C LEU A 145 -1.28 -7.36 20.22
N ILE A 146 -0.50 -8.43 20.04
CA ILE A 146 0.96 -8.36 20.13
C ILE A 146 1.54 -7.71 18.85
N LEU A 147 1.02 -8.06 17.67
CA LEU A 147 1.41 -7.44 16.40
C LEU A 147 1.22 -5.92 16.43
N ARG A 148 0.12 -5.43 17.00
CA ARG A 148 -0.15 -3.99 17.16
C ARG A 148 0.90 -3.28 18.02
N GLN A 149 1.44 -3.95 19.07
CA GLN A 149 2.55 -3.37 19.85
C GLN A 149 3.79 -3.18 18.97
N VAL A 150 4.10 -4.16 18.12
CA VAL A 150 5.22 -4.06 17.16
C VAL A 150 4.98 -2.96 16.12
N GLN A 151 3.76 -2.82 15.63
CA GLN A 151 3.38 -1.72 14.70
C GLN A 151 3.53 -0.36 15.38
N ALA A 152 3.09 -0.21 16.63
CA ALA A 152 3.20 1.04 17.38
C ALA A 152 4.65 1.51 17.65
N MET A 153 5.63 0.62 17.50
CA MET A 153 7.06 0.98 17.59
C MET A 153 7.60 1.62 16.30
N GLN A 154 6.85 1.57 15.21
CA GLN A 154 7.24 2.18 13.95
C GLN A 154 6.90 3.67 13.95
N PRO A 155 7.65 4.50 13.20
CA PRO A 155 7.25 5.88 12.98
C PRO A 155 5.83 5.94 12.40
N ALA A 156 5.03 6.89 12.85
CA ALA A 156 3.72 7.14 12.27
C ALA A 156 3.83 7.39 10.76
N ARG A 157 2.90 6.84 10.01
CA ARG A 157 2.85 7.05 8.56
C ARG A 157 2.26 8.42 8.26
N PRO A 158 2.76 9.10 7.22
CA PRO A 158 2.22 10.43 6.85
C PRO A 158 0.82 10.33 6.22
N ASP A 159 0.43 9.15 5.72
CA ASP A 159 -0.83 8.90 5.02
C ASP A 159 -1.95 8.39 5.96
N GLU A 160 -2.01 8.93 7.18
CA GLU A 160 -3.15 8.73 8.07
C GLU A 160 -4.46 9.27 7.43
N PRO A 161 -5.64 8.71 7.74
CA PRO A 161 -6.89 9.03 7.08
C PRO A 161 -7.19 10.53 6.99
N GLU A 162 -7.04 11.25 8.08
CA GLU A 162 -7.31 12.68 8.11
C GLU A 162 -6.30 13.49 7.28
N ALA A 163 -5.04 13.06 7.24
CA ALA A 163 -4.02 13.70 6.41
C ALA A 163 -4.32 13.52 4.92
N VAL A 164 -4.73 12.30 4.51
CA VAL A 164 -5.12 12.03 3.11
C VAL A 164 -6.37 12.81 2.73
N ARG A 165 -7.38 12.87 3.60
CA ARG A 165 -8.59 13.70 3.42
C ARG A 165 -8.23 15.16 3.19
N THR A 166 -7.47 15.73 4.12
CA THR A 166 -7.05 17.14 4.08
C THR A 166 -6.25 17.45 2.81
N ALA A 167 -5.34 16.56 2.40
CA ALA A 167 -4.55 16.73 1.19
C ALA A 167 -5.43 16.67 -0.08
N ALA A 168 -6.39 15.75 -0.13
CA ALA A 168 -7.34 15.65 -1.24
C ALA A 168 -8.20 16.91 -1.37
N GLU A 169 -8.72 17.42 -0.26
CA GLU A 169 -9.53 18.66 -0.24
C GLU A 169 -8.71 19.88 -0.64
N LYS A 170 -7.46 20.00 -0.17
CA LYS A 170 -6.50 21.06 -0.61
C LYS A 170 -6.16 20.98 -2.09
N ALA A 171 -6.16 19.77 -2.66
CA ALA A 171 -5.97 19.55 -4.09
C ALA A 171 -7.23 19.84 -4.94
N GLY A 172 -8.31 20.32 -4.32
CA GLY A 172 -9.59 20.63 -4.99
C GLY A 172 -10.46 19.41 -5.28
N LEU A 173 -10.18 18.26 -4.65
CA LEU A 173 -10.97 17.04 -4.79
C LEU A 173 -12.08 16.99 -3.73
N ARG A 174 -13.24 16.48 -4.09
CA ARG A 174 -14.35 16.22 -3.17
C ARG A 174 -14.29 14.78 -2.67
N VAL A 175 -14.04 14.58 -1.39
CA VAL A 175 -14.02 13.23 -0.79
C VAL A 175 -15.43 12.66 -0.79
N LEU A 176 -15.61 11.50 -1.43
CA LEU A 176 -16.86 10.77 -1.53
C LEU A 176 -17.00 9.71 -0.44
N ARG A 177 -15.89 9.04 -0.13
CA ARG A 177 -15.83 7.94 0.83
C ARG A 177 -14.47 7.89 1.49
N GLN A 178 -14.45 7.55 2.77
CA GLN A 178 -13.26 7.16 3.49
C GLN A 178 -13.66 6.11 4.52
N ALA A 179 -13.14 4.88 4.37
CA ALA A 179 -13.49 3.77 5.22
C ALA A 179 -12.38 2.71 5.25
N LEU A 180 -12.42 1.86 6.26
CA LEU A 180 -11.67 0.59 6.25
C LEU A 180 -12.35 -0.37 5.28
N GLU A 181 -11.59 -0.89 4.34
CA GLU A 181 -12.05 -1.84 3.32
C GLU A 181 -11.14 -3.08 3.32
N PRO A 182 -11.66 -4.28 3.02
CA PRO A 182 -10.86 -5.50 2.95
C PRO A 182 -9.67 -5.35 2.01
N GLU A 183 -8.53 -5.94 2.38
CA GLU A 183 -7.31 -5.89 1.57
C GLU A 183 -6.70 -7.26 1.33
N TYR A 184 -6.49 -8.06 2.37
CA TYR A 184 -5.96 -9.41 2.23
C TYR A 184 -6.28 -10.26 3.47
N GLU A 185 -6.19 -11.56 3.27
CA GLU A 185 -6.18 -12.53 4.36
C GLU A 185 -4.78 -13.10 4.54
N SER A 186 -4.40 -13.33 5.78
CA SER A 186 -3.15 -14.02 6.10
C SER A 186 -3.35 -15.00 7.24
N GLY A 187 -2.39 -15.90 7.39
CA GLY A 187 -2.33 -16.77 8.54
C GLY A 187 -0.92 -16.76 9.12
N MET A 188 -0.83 -16.61 10.43
CA MET A 188 0.44 -16.65 11.15
C MET A 188 0.26 -17.40 12.47
N ASP A 189 1.26 -18.17 12.84
CA ASP A 189 1.36 -18.78 14.16
C ASP A 189 2.45 -18.08 14.99
N PRO A 190 2.39 -18.17 16.34
CA PRO A 190 3.36 -17.55 17.23
C PRO A 190 4.81 -17.95 16.96
N ASP A 191 5.08 -19.25 16.69
CA ASP A 191 6.44 -19.75 16.43
C ASP A 191 7.03 -19.06 15.19
N THR A 192 6.25 -18.94 14.12
CA THR A 192 6.64 -18.21 12.90
C THR A 192 6.93 -16.75 13.21
N PHE A 193 6.08 -16.08 13.99
CA PHE A 193 6.29 -14.67 14.32
C PHE A 193 7.51 -14.47 15.24
N ILE A 194 7.74 -15.36 16.20
CA ILE A 194 8.96 -15.39 17.03
C ILE A 194 10.20 -15.46 16.13
N ALA A 195 10.19 -16.37 15.14
CA ALA A 195 11.30 -16.49 14.20
C ALA A 195 11.54 -15.21 13.38
N LEU A 196 10.49 -14.55 12.89
CA LEU A 196 10.58 -13.28 12.16
C LEU A 196 11.20 -12.16 13.02
N ILE A 197 10.79 -12.03 14.28
CA ILE A 197 11.33 -11.02 15.20
C ILE A 197 12.79 -11.34 15.57
N THR A 198 13.07 -12.58 15.97
CA THR A 198 14.41 -13.02 16.40
C THR A 198 15.44 -12.87 15.29
N ASN A 199 15.04 -13.20 14.05
CA ASN A 199 15.90 -13.06 12.86
C ASN A 199 15.89 -11.64 12.28
N ARG A 200 15.27 -10.67 12.96
CA ARG A 200 15.19 -9.27 12.56
C ARG A 200 14.62 -9.08 11.14
N GLN A 201 13.68 -9.94 10.73
CA GLN A 201 13.02 -9.85 9.43
C GLN A 201 11.92 -8.78 9.38
N VAL A 202 11.57 -8.20 10.51
CA VAL A 202 10.69 -7.02 10.59
C VAL A 202 11.51 -5.77 10.23
N PRO A 203 11.12 -4.99 9.19
CA PRO A 203 11.97 -3.94 8.60
C PRO A 203 12.49 -2.88 9.57
N PHE A 204 11.69 -2.45 10.56
CA PHE A 204 12.15 -1.43 11.51
C PHE A 204 13.25 -1.96 12.45
N LEU A 205 13.21 -3.26 12.81
CA LEU A 205 14.23 -3.88 13.65
C LEU A 205 15.60 -3.91 12.98
N GLN A 206 15.65 -3.92 11.65
CA GLN A 206 16.90 -3.87 10.88
C GLN A 206 17.60 -2.51 11.01
N LYS A 207 16.86 -1.46 11.32
CA LYS A 207 17.37 -0.09 11.49
C LYS A 207 17.98 0.16 12.88
N LEU A 208 17.67 -0.70 13.85
CA LEU A 208 18.20 -0.61 15.21
C LEU A 208 19.54 -1.34 15.30
N ASP A 209 20.42 -0.88 16.20
CA ASP A 209 21.56 -1.69 16.59
C ASP A 209 21.12 -2.99 17.28
N PRO A 210 21.95 -4.06 17.28
CA PRO A 210 21.54 -5.37 17.78
C PRO A 210 21.12 -5.37 19.27
N ALA A 211 21.79 -4.61 20.11
CA ALA A 211 21.49 -4.57 21.55
C ALA A 211 20.14 -3.88 21.80
N ARG A 212 19.90 -2.75 21.14
CA ARG A 212 18.63 -2.04 21.21
C ARG A 212 17.46 -2.86 20.62
N ALA A 213 17.70 -3.55 19.51
CA ALA A 213 16.71 -4.46 18.93
C ALA A 213 16.32 -5.57 19.94
N ALA A 214 17.30 -6.20 20.60
CA ALA A 214 17.05 -7.24 21.59
C ALA A 214 16.23 -6.69 22.79
N GLU A 215 16.59 -5.52 23.31
CA GLU A 215 15.86 -4.87 24.40
C GLU A 215 14.40 -4.60 24.03
N VAL A 216 14.17 -4.06 22.83
CA VAL A 216 12.82 -3.69 22.35
C VAL A 216 11.93 -4.93 22.15
N VAL A 217 12.50 -6.05 21.66
CA VAL A 217 11.71 -7.24 21.36
C VAL A 217 11.54 -8.19 22.55
N ALA A 218 12.36 -8.10 23.62
CA ALA A 218 12.29 -8.99 24.75
C ALA A 218 10.87 -9.13 25.36
N PRO A 219 10.15 -8.02 25.68
CA PRO A 219 8.79 -8.13 26.22
C PRO A 219 7.76 -8.69 25.20
N ILE A 220 8.02 -8.53 23.91
CA ILE A 220 7.17 -9.08 22.85
C ILE A 220 7.38 -10.59 22.75
N LEU A 221 8.63 -11.06 22.80
CA LEU A 221 8.95 -12.48 22.77
C LEU A 221 8.38 -13.20 24.01
N GLU A 222 8.44 -12.58 25.19
CA GLU A 222 7.82 -13.13 26.40
C GLU A 222 6.32 -13.35 26.22
N GLN A 223 5.60 -12.36 25.69
CA GLN A 223 4.17 -12.47 25.41
C GLN A 223 3.87 -13.55 24.36
N LEU A 224 4.66 -13.63 23.29
CA LEU A 224 4.49 -14.64 22.24
C LEU A 224 4.72 -16.06 22.76
N HIS A 225 5.74 -16.28 23.59
CA HIS A 225 6.01 -17.58 24.21
C HIS A 225 4.92 -18.01 25.22
N ALA A 226 4.18 -17.05 25.80
CA ALA A 226 3.08 -17.31 26.70
C ALA A 226 1.76 -17.66 25.98
N LEU A 227 1.68 -17.48 24.65
CA LEU A 227 0.47 -17.79 23.90
C LEU A 227 0.22 -19.31 23.86
N PRO A 228 -1.06 -19.72 24.00
CA PRO A 228 -1.42 -21.13 23.86
C PRO A 228 -1.28 -21.58 22.40
N GLU A 229 -1.05 -22.88 22.20
CA GLU A 229 -0.99 -23.50 20.88
C GLU A 229 -0.03 -22.74 19.91
N PRO A 230 1.30 -22.74 20.19
CA PRO A 230 2.28 -21.91 19.48
C PRO A 230 2.38 -22.18 17.97
N ARG A 231 1.92 -23.34 17.50
CA ARG A 231 1.89 -23.75 16.09
C ARG A 231 0.50 -23.63 15.44
N ARG A 232 -0.49 -23.19 16.19
CA ARG A 232 -1.83 -22.95 15.61
C ARG A 232 -1.80 -21.69 14.79
N VAL A 233 -2.07 -21.84 13.50
CA VAL A 233 -2.21 -20.70 12.59
C VAL A 233 -3.48 -19.91 12.95
N ARG A 234 -3.29 -18.64 13.26
CA ARG A 234 -4.36 -17.67 13.43
C ARG A 234 -4.58 -16.98 12.11
N ARG A 235 -5.80 -17.09 11.58
CA ARG A 235 -6.19 -16.43 10.33
C ARG A 235 -6.74 -15.05 10.63
N GLN A 236 -6.22 -14.05 9.95
CA GLN A 236 -6.65 -12.66 10.06
C GLN A 236 -7.13 -12.16 8.71
N ALA A 237 -8.27 -11.48 8.71
CA ALA A 237 -8.70 -10.64 7.60
C ALA A 237 -8.21 -9.21 7.87
N TRP A 238 -7.38 -8.71 7.00
CA TRP A 238 -6.80 -7.37 7.10
C TRP A 238 -7.57 -6.38 6.25
N SER A 239 -7.79 -5.20 6.81
CA SER A 239 -8.39 -4.06 6.13
C SER A 239 -7.43 -2.89 6.16
N CYS A 240 -7.42 -2.10 5.10
CA CYS A 240 -6.71 -0.83 5.05
C CYS A 240 -7.68 0.30 4.74
N TRP A 241 -7.29 1.52 5.07
CA TRP A 241 -8.06 2.68 4.69
C TRP A 241 -8.13 2.82 3.17
N LEU A 242 -9.32 3.14 2.70
CA LEU A 242 -9.58 3.56 1.34
C LEU A 242 -10.21 4.95 1.37
N THR A 243 -9.62 5.88 0.63
CA THR A 243 -10.22 7.19 0.35
C THR A 243 -10.53 7.27 -1.13
N ALA A 244 -11.78 7.49 -1.47
CA ALA A 244 -12.23 7.80 -2.83
C ALA A 244 -12.66 9.28 -2.88
N ALA A 245 -12.12 10.02 -3.83
CA ALA A 245 -12.43 11.42 -4.06
C ALA A 245 -12.66 11.69 -5.54
N GLU A 246 -13.38 12.74 -5.86
CA GLU A 246 -13.80 13.09 -7.22
C GLU A 246 -13.34 14.51 -7.56
N LYS A 247 -12.89 14.72 -8.79
CA LYS A 247 -12.71 16.06 -9.34
C LYS A 247 -14.08 16.65 -9.66
N PRO A 248 -14.49 17.76 -9.01
CA PRO A 248 -15.76 18.40 -9.31
C PRO A 248 -15.89 18.77 -10.81
N VAL A 249 -17.15 18.80 -11.28
CA VAL A 249 -17.50 19.21 -12.66
C VAL A 249 -17.39 20.72 -12.84
#